data_2fd9cbf4315cfc39618d328a5a8fa377
#
_entry.id   2fd9cbf4315cfc39618d328a5a8fa377
#
_cell.length_a   1.000
_cell.length_b   1.000
_cell.length_c   1.000
_cell.angle_alpha   90.00
_cell.angle_beta   90.00
_cell.angle_gamma   90.00
#
_symmetry.space_group_name_H-M   'P 1'
#
loop_
_entity.id
_entity.type
_entity.pdbx_description
1 polymer ?
#
loop_
_entity_poly.entity_id
_entity_poly.type
_entity_poly.pdbx_seq_one_letter_code
_entity_poly.pdbx_strand_id
1 'polypeptide(L)'
;MKWRTLALLSLAELLAMSVWFTASAIGPELQARWGLSASELGWLTTAVQLGFVVGTGTAAFLNLADILPSKFLFSATALLAAAANGFLLLAPGFQEALPARFMTGFFLAGVYPPAMKMIATWFRQSRGLAIGTVVGALTVGKATPYLLKALPEVSLEGVVIGASIGALLGGLLVFASYRDGPFTFSRAPFSWGLLTRVVRHRETRLAILGYLGHMWELYAMWTWVPAFLLASAEAAAGRGIGSPPASLVEVASFGAIAAGGLGCVWGGWAADRIGRERLVNLAMTVSGGCSLLVGFFFGWSFWVLVPLTWIWGFFVVADSAQFSALVTEVAPQEAVGTALTLQTSVGFLLTMVTIQGLPIITEAVGWVWAFPVLALGPVFGIGAILRLGRVRTARRDSPQGV
;
A
#
# COMPACT_ATOMS: atom_id res chain seq x y z
N MET A 1 -10.78 26.52 3.41
CA MET A 1 -11.55 25.35 2.91
C MET A 1 -10.65 24.20 2.50
N LYS A 2 -9.63 24.39 1.64
CA LYS A 2 -8.77 23.29 1.13
C LYS A 2 -8.12 22.41 2.22
N TRP A 3 -7.60 22.98 3.31
CA TRP A 3 -6.98 22.22 4.41
C TRP A 3 -8.01 21.39 5.21
N ARG A 4 -9.24 21.91 5.36
CA ARG A 4 -10.34 21.16 5.99
C ARG A 4 -10.74 19.97 5.13
N THR A 5 -10.77 20.15 3.80
CA THR A 5 -11.05 19.05 2.85
C THR A 5 -9.91 18.01 2.87
N LEU A 6 -8.65 18.46 2.99
CA LEU A 6 -7.52 17.54 3.14
C LEU A 6 -7.68 16.68 4.41
N ALA A 7 -7.96 17.31 5.56
CA ALA A 7 -8.17 16.57 6.81
C ALA A 7 -9.36 15.61 6.73
N LEU A 8 -10.47 16.04 6.12
CA LEU A 8 -11.67 15.21 5.91
C LEU A 8 -11.35 13.99 5.05
N LEU A 9 -10.73 14.19 3.88
CA LEU A 9 -10.41 13.08 2.97
C LEU A 9 -9.35 12.16 3.56
N SER A 10 -8.36 12.70 4.28
CA SER A 10 -7.36 11.88 4.97
C SER A 10 -8.00 11.01 6.06
N LEU A 11 -8.90 11.57 6.87
CA LEU A 11 -9.62 10.80 7.88
C LEU A 11 -10.53 9.74 7.25
N ALA A 12 -11.27 10.11 6.20
CA ALA A 12 -12.17 9.18 5.51
C ALA A 12 -11.38 8.03 4.84
N GLU A 13 -10.24 8.33 4.23
CA GLU A 13 -9.37 7.34 3.60
C GLU A 13 -8.75 6.40 4.63
N LEU A 14 -8.26 6.94 5.77
CA LEU A 14 -7.77 6.15 6.89
C LEU A 14 -8.86 5.17 7.36
N LEU A 15 -10.05 5.67 7.61
CA LEU A 15 -11.18 4.86 8.10
C LEU A 15 -11.60 3.82 7.06
N ALA A 16 -11.73 4.19 5.79
CA ALA A 16 -12.16 3.28 4.73
C ALA A 16 -11.12 2.17 4.45
N MET A 17 -9.83 2.46 4.58
CA MET A 17 -8.76 1.49 4.34
C MET A 17 -8.48 0.54 5.51
N SER A 18 -9.12 0.73 6.66
CA SER A 18 -8.96 -0.14 7.83
C SER A 18 -9.32 -1.61 7.56
N VAL A 19 -10.16 -1.89 6.58
CA VAL A 19 -10.55 -3.27 6.22
C VAL A 19 -9.49 -4.03 5.40
N TRP A 20 -8.40 -3.37 4.94
CA TRP A 20 -7.42 -4.01 4.07
C TRP A 20 -6.72 -5.20 4.71
N PHE A 21 -6.10 -5.02 5.87
CA PHE A 21 -5.34 -6.05 6.58
C PHE A 21 -6.11 -6.70 7.73
N THR A 22 -7.43 -6.65 7.74
CA THR A 22 -8.25 -7.26 8.81
C THR A 22 -7.92 -8.74 8.99
N ALA A 23 -7.93 -9.53 7.91
CA ALA A 23 -7.63 -10.97 8.01
C ALA A 23 -6.16 -11.25 8.41
N SER A 24 -5.22 -10.39 8.01
CA SER A 24 -3.82 -10.54 8.40
C SER A 24 -3.61 -10.26 9.89
N ALA A 25 -4.31 -9.25 10.45
CA ALA A 25 -4.21 -8.90 11.86
C ALA A 25 -4.78 -10.00 12.78
N ILE A 26 -5.83 -10.69 12.35
CA ILE A 26 -6.43 -11.83 13.09
C ILE A 26 -5.91 -13.18 12.57
N GLY A 27 -4.81 -13.17 11.82
CA GLY A 27 -4.24 -14.35 11.17
C GLY A 27 -3.95 -15.52 12.10
N PRO A 28 -3.29 -15.32 13.26
CA PRO A 28 -3.03 -16.40 14.21
C PRO A 28 -4.31 -17.10 14.70
N GLU A 29 -5.39 -16.35 14.94
CA GLU A 29 -6.68 -16.90 15.36
C GLU A 29 -7.37 -17.67 14.23
N LEU A 30 -7.29 -17.15 12.99
CA LEU A 30 -7.81 -17.85 11.80
C LEU A 30 -7.03 -19.15 11.54
N GLN A 31 -5.71 -19.14 11.72
CA GLN A 31 -4.90 -20.35 11.62
C GLN A 31 -5.31 -21.39 12.67
N ALA A 32 -5.49 -20.97 13.92
CA ALA A 32 -5.94 -21.87 14.98
C ALA A 32 -7.35 -22.39 14.74
N ARG A 33 -8.28 -21.56 14.23
CA ARG A 33 -9.69 -21.89 14.04
C ARG A 33 -9.95 -22.76 12.81
N TRP A 34 -9.21 -22.52 11.70
CA TRP A 34 -9.44 -23.19 10.41
C TRP A 34 -8.29 -24.11 10.00
N GLY A 35 -7.22 -24.23 10.79
CA GLY A 35 -6.05 -25.06 10.47
C GLY A 35 -5.26 -24.57 9.26
N LEU A 36 -5.18 -23.24 9.04
CA LEU A 36 -4.56 -22.65 7.85
C LEU A 36 -3.05 -22.83 7.82
N SER A 37 -2.53 -23.16 6.66
CA SER A 37 -1.10 -22.99 6.33
C SER A 37 -0.73 -21.51 6.20
N ALA A 38 0.56 -21.20 6.28
CA ALA A 38 1.05 -19.85 6.05
C ALA A 38 0.68 -19.32 4.63
N SER A 39 0.72 -20.20 3.62
CA SER A 39 0.30 -19.85 2.26
C SER A 39 -1.19 -19.47 2.19
N GLU A 40 -2.08 -20.22 2.84
CA GLU A 40 -3.51 -19.89 2.88
C GLU A 40 -3.76 -18.56 3.60
N LEU A 41 -3.04 -18.27 4.68
CA LEU A 41 -3.09 -16.97 5.33
C LEU A 41 -2.65 -15.85 4.37
N GLY A 42 -1.56 -16.04 3.62
CA GLY A 42 -1.12 -15.12 2.57
C GLY A 42 -2.18 -14.89 1.49
N TRP A 43 -2.95 -15.93 1.13
CA TRP A 43 -4.04 -15.83 0.16
C TRP A 43 -5.19 -14.93 0.61
N LEU A 44 -5.47 -14.82 1.91
CA LEU A 44 -6.48 -13.89 2.42
C LEU A 44 -6.11 -12.42 2.16
N THR A 45 -4.82 -12.08 2.14
CA THR A 45 -4.32 -10.75 1.74
C THR A 45 -4.25 -10.63 0.22
N THR A 46 -3.74 -11.66 -0.47
CA THR A 46 -3.63 -11.70 -1.93
C THR A 46 -5.00 -11.54 -2.60
N ALA A 47 -6.05 -12.14 -2.03
CA ALA A 47 -7.42 -11.98 -2.53
C ALA A 47 -7.89 -10.53 -2.53
N VAL A 48 -7.57 -9.74 -1.48
CA VAL A 48 -7.85 -8.30 -1.46
C VAL A 48 -7.13 -7.58 -2.59
N GLN A 49 -5.86 -7.89 -2.81
CA GLN A 49 -5.08 -7.25 -3.87
C GLN A 49 -5.60 -7.60 -5.26
N LEU A 50 -5.92 -8.87 -5.50
CA LEU A 50 -6.52 -9.32 -6.76
C LEU A 50 -7.87 -8.64 -6.98
N GLY A 51 -8.70 -8.58 -5.94
CA GLY A 51 -9.97 -7.84 -5.98
C GLY A 51 -9.76 -6.36 -6.34
N PHE A 52 -8.77 -5.72 -5.73
CA PHE A 52 -8.42 -4.32 -6.00
C PHE A 52 -7.97 -4.12 -7.46
N VAL A 53 -7.14 -5.00 -8.02
CA VAL A 53 -6.71 -4.93 -9.43
C VAL A 53 -7.90 -5.09 -10.36
N VAL A 54 -8.75 -6.11 -10.13
CA VAL A 54 -9.94 -6.35 -10.95
C VAL A 54 -10.93 -5.19 -10.82
N GLY A 55 -11.14 -4.68 -9.61
CA GLY A 55 -12.00 -3.53 -9.36
C GLY A 55 -11.50 -2.26 -10.04
N THR A 56 -10.20 -1.98 -9.97
CA THR A 56 -9.58 -0.83 -10.65
C THR A 56 -9.69 -0.98 -12.18
N GLY A 57 -9.44 -2.18 -12.70
CA GLY A 57 -9.61 -2.49 -14.12
C GLY A 57 -11.06 -2.31 -14.58
N THR A 58 -12.03 -2.79 -13.80
CA THR A 58 -13.46 -2.63 -14.06
C THR A 58 -13.86 -1.16 -14.04
N ALA A 59 -13.42 -0.40 -13.04
CA ALA A 59 -13.69 1.03 -12.93
C ALA A 59 -13.11 1.82 -14.11
N ALA A 60 -11.91 1.46 -14.57
CA ALA A 60 -11.27 2.08 -15.72
C ALA A 60 -12.00 1.71 -17.04
N PHE A 61 -12.32 0.44 -17.23
CA PHE A 61 -13.03 -0.05 -18.44
C PHE A 61 -14.40 0.56 -18.59
N LEU A 62 -15.14 0.65 -17.49
CA LEU A 62 -16.48 1.26 -17.45
C LEU A 62 -16.46 2.80 -17.32
N ASN A 63 -15.27 3.41 -17.23
CA ASN A 63 -15.10 4.86 -16.98
C ASN A 63 -15.89 5.36 -15.77
N LEU A 64 -16.01 4.55 -14.70
CA LEU A 64 -16.87 4.88 -13.55
C LEU A 64 -16.49 6.20 -12.89
N ALA A 65 -15.21 6.52 -12.82
CA ALA A 65 -14.70 7.77 -12.24
C ALA A 65 -15.12 9.03 -13.03
N ASP A 66 -15.53 8.88 -14.30
CA ASP A 66 -15.97 9.98 -15.16
C ASP A 66 -17.50 10.06 -15.30
N ILE A 67 -18.18 8.93 -15.13
CA ILE A 67 -19.66 8.84 -15.19
C ILE A 67 -20.26 9.18 -13.84
N LEU A 68 -19.68 8.65 -12.75
CA LEU A 68 -20.19 8.84 -11.40
C LEU A 68 -19.47 9.98 -10.68
N PRO A 69 -20.19 10.85 -9.94
CA PRO A 69 -19.53 11.80 -9.05
C PRO A 69 -18.65 11.06 -8.04
N SER A 70 -17.37 11.47 -7.91
CA SER A 70 -16.36 10.79 -7.08
C SER A 70 -16.82 10.57 -5.64
N LYS A 71 -17.61 11.51 -5.10
CA LYS A 71 -18.25 11.43 -3.79
C LYS A 71 -19.14 10.20 -3.64
N PHE A 72 -20.03 9.96 -4.61
CA PHE A 72 -20.95 8.81 -4.56
C PHE A 72 -20.21 7.49 -4.77
N LEU A 73 -19.25 7.48 -5.71
CA LEU A 73 -18.43 6.29 -5.95
C LEU A 73 -17.67 5.89 -4.69
N PHE A 74 -16.93 6.83 -4.07
CA PHE A 74 -16.21 6.59 -2.81
C PHE A 74 -17.14 6.06 -1.72
N SER A 75 -18.25 6.74 -1.48
CA SER A 75 -19.14 6.41 -0.37
C SER A 75 -19.80 5.04 -0.55
N ALA A 76 -20.36 4.78 -1.73
CA ALA A 76 -21.03 3.50 -2.01
C ALA A 76 -20.04 2.33 -1.91
N THR A 77 -18.85 2.49 -2.49
CA THR A 77 -17.84 1.40 -2.46
C THR A 77 -17.23 1.21 -1.09
N ALA A 78 -17.08 2.26 -0.27
CA ALA A 78 -16.64 2.11 1.12
C ALA A 78 -17.69 1.34 1.96
N LEU A 79 -18.98 1.58 1.77
CA LEU A 79 -20.05 0.80 2.41
C LEU A 79 -20.01 -0.66 1.97
N LEU A 80 -19.87 -0.92 0.68
CA LEU A 80 -19.80 -2.28 0.13
C LEU A 80 -18.53 -3.01 0.61
N ALA A 81 -17.39 -2.31 0.72
CA ALA A 81 -16.17 -2.87 1.29
C ALA A 81 -16.34 -3.22 2.78
N ALA A 82 -17.03 -2.36 3.56
CA ALA A 82 -17.37 -2.62 4.95
C ALA A 82 -18.24 -3.89 5.09
N ALA A 83 -19.28 -4.01 4.27
CA ALA A 83 -20.15 -5.19 4.23
C ALA A 83 -19.38 -6.45 3.84
N ALA A 84 -18.57 -6.39 2.76
CA ALA A 84 -17.75 -7.51 2.31
C ALA A 84 -16.74 -7.96 3.39
N ASN A 85 -16.11 -7.02 4.10
CA ASN A 85 -15.24 -7.35 5.22
C ASN A 85 -16.01 -8.01 6.39
N GLY A 86 -17.22 -7.52 6.69
CA GLY A 86 -18.10 -8.10 7.71
C GLY A 86 -18.51 -9.55 7.41
N PHE A 87 -18.64 -9.93 6.14
CA PHE A 87 -18.91 -11.32 5.74
C PHE A 87 -17.85 -12.31 6.21
N LEU A 88 -16.62 -11.86 6.54
CA LEU A 88 -15.59 -12.70 7.13
C LEU A 88 -16.07 -13.38 8.43
N LEU A 89 -16.95 -12.73 9.19
CA LEU A 89 -17.54 -13.29 10.42
C LEU A 89 -18.51 -14.46 10.17
N LEU A 90 -19.07 -14.51 8.99
CA LEU A 90 -20.02 -15.55 8.57
C LEU A 90 -19.34 -16.71 7.83
N ALA A 91 -18.05 -16.56 7.49
CA ALA A 91 -17.30 -17.58 6.79
C ALA A 91 -17.00 -18.77 7.73
N PRO A 92 -17.46 -19.98 7.39
CA PRO A 92 -17.17 -21.18 8.17
C PRO A 92 -15.72 -21.66 7.99
N GLY A 93 -15.04 -21.22 6.93
CA GLY A 93 -13.67 -21.62 6.60
C GLY A 93 -13.01 -20.73 5.56
N PHE A 94 -11.83 -21.19 5.13
CA PHE A 94 -10.97 -20.48 4.19
C PHE A 94 -11.63 -20.22 2.84
N GLN A 95 -12.35 -21.22 2.30
CA GLN A 95 -12.92 -21.13 0.95
C GLN A 95 -13.99 -20.06 0.84
N GLU A 96 -14.79 -19.85 1.88
CA GLU A 96 -15.84 -18.83 1.94
C GLU A 96 -15.26 -17.46 2.31
N ALA A 97 -14.16 -17.42 3.05
CA ALA A 97 -13.46 -16.19 3.38
C ALA A 97 -12.80 -15.54 2.15
N LEU A 98 -12.29 -16.34 1.20
CA LEU A 98 -11.60 -15.81 0.00
C LEU A 98 -12.48 -14.89 -0.85
N PRO A 99 -13.72 -15.25 -1.24
CA PRO A 99 -14.62 -14.35 -1.97
C PRO A 99 -14.90 -13.05 -1.21
N ALA A 100 -15.11 -13.12 0.11
CA ALA A 100 -15.33 -11.94 0.94
C ALA A 100 -14.12 -10.99 0.92
N ARG A 101 -12.91 -11.54 1.01
CA ARG A 101 -11.65 -10.77 0.91
C ARG A 101 -11.45 -10.18 -0.48
N PHE A 102 -11.72 -10.95 -1.54
CA PHE A 102 -11.69 -10.47 -2.91
C PHE A 102 -12.67 -9.30 -3.11
N MET A 103 -13.93 -9.45 -2.66
CA MET A 103 -14.94 -8.38 -2.78
C MET A 103 -14.57 -7.16 -1.94
N THR A 104 -13.95 -7.33 -0.77
CA THR A 104 -13.40 -6.22 0.00
C THR A 104 -12.43 -5.40 -0.84
N GLY A 105 -11.46 -6.05 -1.49
CA GLY A 105 -10.50 -5.39 -2.37
C GLY A 105 -11.15 -4.76 -3.60
N PHE A 106 -12.07 -5.46 -4.24
CA PHE A 106 -12.80 -4.99 -5.41
C PHE A 106 -13.51 -3.67 -5.14
N PHE A 107 -14.19 -3.55 -4.01
CA PHE A 107 -14.86 -2.31 -3.63
C PHE A 107 -13.88 -1.23 -3.17
N LEU A 108 -12.75 -1.56 -2.52
CA LEU A 108 -11.73 -0.57 -2.17
C LEU A 108 -11.08 0.11 -3.39
N ALA A 109 -11.16 -0.50 -4.57
CA ALA A 109 -10.77 0.14 -5.82
C ALA A 109 -11.63 1.38 -6.18
N GLY A 110 -12.84 1.48 -5.64
CA GLY A 110 -13.69 2.66 -5.74
C GLY A 110 -13.49 3.68 -4.61
N VAL A 111 -12.56 3.44 -3.69
CA VAL A 111 -12.22 4.33 -2.56
C VAL A 111 -10.97 5.14 -2.87
N TYR A 112 -9.81 4.49 -2.99
CA TYR A 112 -8.51 5.15 -3.12
C TYR A 112 -8.36 6.03 -4.38
N PRO A 113 -8.61 5.57 -5.62
CA PRO A 113 -8.47 6.41 -6.80
C PRO A 113 -9.43 7.60 -6.82
N PRO A 114 -10.71 7.48 -6.43
CA PRO A 114 -11.60 8.64 -6.27
C PRO A 114 -11.10 9.65 -5.23
N ALA A 115 -10.55 9.21 -4.08
CA ALA A 115 -9.97 10.11 -3.09
C ALA A 115 -8.84 10.95 -3.67
N MET A 116 -7.95 10.32 -4.48
CA MET A 116 -6.87 11.04 -5.18
C MET A 116 -7.42 12.07 -6.16
N LYS A 117 -8.49 11.74 -6.89
CA LYS A 117 -9.17 12.68 -7.79
C LYS A 117 -9.80 13.82 -6.99
N MET A 118 -10.51 13.52 -5.91
CA MET A 118 -11.16 14.51 -5.06
C MET A 118 -10.18 15.52 -4.45
N ILE A 119 -9.06 15.07 -3.86
CA ILE A 119 -8.08 15.97 -3.28
C ILE A 119 -7.40 16.84 -4.34
N ALA A 120 -7.17 16.30 -5.53
CA ALA A 120 -6.56 17.02 -6.63
C ALA A 120 -7.45 18.18 -7.14
N THR A 121 -8.77 18.15 -6.94
CA THR A 121 -9.66 19.29 -7.25
C THR A 121 -9.47 20.50 -6.35
N TRP A 122 -8.79 20.35 -5.21
CA TRP A 122 -8.57 21.39 -4.22
C TRP A 122 -7.15 21.97 -4.24
N PHE A 123 -6.17 21.24 -4.80
CA PHE A 123 -4.76 21.59 -4.73
C PHE A 123 -4.10 21.64 -6.12
N ARG A 124 -3.69 22.82 -6.57
CA ARG A 124 -2.71 23.01 -7.66
C ARG A 124 -1.30 23.18 -7.13
N GLN A 125 -1.15 24.11 -6.16
CA GLN A 125 0.10 24.28 -5.40
C GLN A 125 0.09 23.32 -4.21
N SER A 126 1.27 22.82 -3.79
CA SER A 126 1.44 21.84 -2.72
C SER A 126 0.67 20.53 -2.96
N ARG A 127 0.47 20.17 -4.24
CA ARG A 127 -0.27 18.95 -4.62
C ARG A 127 0.44 17.69 -4.12
N GLY A 128 1.78 17.67 -4.15
CA GLY A 128 2.58 16.56 -3.64
C GLY A 128 2.35 16.33 -2.15
N LEU A 129 2.34 17.40 -1.35
CA LEU A 129 2.05 17.31 0.08
C LEU A 129 0.62 16.80 0.33
N ALA A 130 -0.38 17.34 -0.40
CA ALA A 130 -1.77 16.92 -0.22
C ALA A 130 -1.99 15.46 -0.57
N ILE A 131 -1.45 14.98 -1.69
CA ILE A 131 -1.51 13.58 -2.10
C ILE A 131 -0.73 12.71 -1.09
N GLY A 132 0.48 13.11 -0.71
CA GLY A 132 1.30 12.40 0.28
C GLY A 132 0.59 12.25 1.63
N THR A 133 -0.17 13.26 2.07
CA THR A 133 -0.95 13.21 3.31
C THR A 133 -2.10 12.21 3.21
N VAL A 134 -2.83 12.17 2.09
CA VAL A 134 -3.93 11.19 1.90
C VAL A 134 -3.37 9.77 1.76
N VAL A 135 -2.25 9.58 1.05
CA VAL A 135 -1.57 8.28 0.95
C VAL A 135 -0.99 7.86 2.31
N GLY A 136 -0.47 8.81 3.09
CA GLY A 136 -0.04 8.55 4.46
C GLY A 136 -1.20 8.09 5.35
N ALA A 137 -2.33 8.74 5.26
CA ALA A 137 -3.55 8.37 5.98
C ALA A 137 -4.06 6.97 5.58
N LEU A 138 -4.06 6.65 4.30
CA LEU A 138 -4.35 5.31 3.77
C LEU A 138 -3.42 4.25 4.40
N THR A 139 -2.12 4.56 4.50
CA THR A 139 -1.13 3.64 5.08
C THR A 139 -1.40 3.37 6.54
N VAL A 140 -1.69 4.41 7.33
CA VAL A 140 -2.10 4.28 8.74
C VAL A 140 -3.41 3.50 8.85
N GLY A 141 -4.37 3.78 7.95
CA GLY A 141 -5.65 3.07 7.89
C GLY A 141 -5.48 1.57 7.71
N LYS A 142 -4.62 1.14 6.79
CA LYS A 142 -4.31 -0.29 6.59
C LYS A 142 -3.71 -0.95 7.83
N ALA A 143 -2.98 -0.21 8.65
CA ALA A 143 -2.41 -0.71 9.90
C ALA A 143 -3.44 -0.82 11.05
N THR A 144 -4.55 -0.08 10.98
CA THR A 144 -5.55 0.04 12.07
C THR A 144 -6.02 -1.29 12.64
N PRO A 145 -6.23 -2.40 11.88
CA PRO A 145 -6.63 -3.68 12.47
C PRO A 145 -5.66 -4.20 13.53
N TYR A 146 -4.35 -3.99 13.37
CA TYR A 146 -3.36 -4.37 14.38
C TYR A 146 -3.49 -3.53 15.66
N LEU A 147 -3.81 -2.24 15.51
CA LEU A 147 -4.07 -1.38 16.67
C LEU A 147 -5.36 -1.78 17.40
N LEU A 148 -6.43 -2.12 16.67
CA LEU A 148 -7.67 -2.64 17.26
C LEU A 148 -7.40 -3.93 18.02
N LYS A 149 -6.60 -4.84 17.48
CA LYS A 149 -6.24 -6.10 18.13
C LYS A 149 -5.38 -5.90 19.39
N ALA A 150 -4.58 -4.84 19.44
CA ALA A 150 -3.76 -4.51 20.61
C ALA A 150 -4.58 -4.04 21.82
N LEU A 151 -5.84 -3.64 21.60
CA LEU A 151 -6.72 -3.19 22.70
C LEU A 151 -7.11 -4.36 23.61
N PRO A 152 -7.18 -4.13 24.94
CA PRO A 152 -7.61 -5.16 25.89
C PRO A 152 -9.00 -5.72 25.52
N GLU A 153 -9.15 -7.04 25.65
CA GLU A 153 -10.43 -7.75 25.49
C GLU A 153 -11.06 -7.69 24.08
N VAL A 154 -10.36 -7.13 23.07
CA VAL A 154 -10.88 -7.14 21.71
C VAL A 154 -10.70 -8.52 21.07
N SER A 155 -11.82 -9.17 20.78
CA SER A 155 -11.86 -10.46 20.08
C SER A 155 -11.60 -10.32 18.58
N LEU A 156 -11.42 -11.45 17.88
CA LEU A 156 -11.37 -11.51 16.43
C LEU A 156 -12.56 -10.77 15.80
N GLU A 157 -13.76 -11.03 16.31
CA GLU A 157 -14.99 -10.39 15.85
C GLU A 157 -14.95 -8.87 16.07
N GLY A 158 -14.41 -8.42 17.19
CA GLY A 158 -14.23 -7.01 17.51
C GLY A 158 -13.34 -6.28 16.51
N VAL A 159 -12.25 -6.91 16.06
CA VAL A 159 -11.36 -6.36 15.01
C VAL A 159 -12.09 -6.22 13.68
N VAL A 160 -12.82 -7.27 13.26
CA VAL A 160 -13.57 -7.26 11.98
C VAL A 160 -14.68 -6.22 12.01
N ILE A 161 -15.45 -6.17 13.09
CA ILE A 161 -16.55 -5.19 13.26
C ILE A 161 -15.98 -3.77 13.32
N GLY A 162 -14.95 -3.54 14.13
CA GLY A 162 -14.33 -2.22 14.29
C GLY A 162 -13.78 -1.67 12.98
N ALA A 163 -13.08 -2.49 12.20
CA ALA A 163 -12.60 -2.12 10.87
C ALA A 163 -13.76 -1.84 9.90
N SER A 164 -14.81 -2.68 9.91
CA SER A 164 -15.99 -2.48 9.05
C SER A 164 -16.76 -1.21 9.42
N ILE A 165 -16.93 -0.92 10.70
CA ILE A 165 -17.52 0.35 11.17
C ILE A 165 -16.65 1.53 10.73
N GLY A 166 -15.32 1.42 10.82
CA GLY A 166 -14.40 2.43 10.31
C GLY A 166 -14.67 2.74 8.85
N ALA A 167 -14.73 1.71 7.99
CA ALA A 167 -14.99 1.89 6.57
C ALA A 167 -16.38 2.49 6.28
N LEU A 168 -17.40 2.06 7.00
CA LEU A 168 -18.74 2.64 6.95
C LEU A 168 -18.71 4.14 7.29
N LEU A 169 -18.07 4.51 8.41
CA LEU A 169 -17.96 5.90 8.85
C LEU A 169 -17.17 6.76 7.85
N GLY A 170 -16.09 6.22 7.27
CA GLY A 170 -15.33 6.90 6.20
C GLY A 170 -16.20 7.22 4.98
N GLY A 171 -17.00 6.26 4.53
CA GLY A 171 -17.97 6.45 3.44
C GLY A 171 -19.04 7.50 3.76
N LEU A 172 -19.64 7.43 4.95
CA LEU A 172 -20.65 8.38 5.41
C LEU A 172 -20.08 9.80 5.59
N LEU A 173 -18.85 9.92 6.08
CA LEU A 173 -18.14 11.20 6.24
C LEU A 173 -17.96 11.91 4.90
N VAL A 174 -17.54 11.20 3.87
CA VAL A 174 -17.42 11.75 2.52
C VAL A 174 -18.78 12.09 1.96
N PHE A 175 -19.76 11.21 2.09
CA PHE A 175 -21.13 11.44 1.62
C PHE A 175 -21.75 12.71 2.21
N ALA A 176 -21.60 12.92 3.50
CA ALA A 176 -22.21 14.05 4.19
C ALA A 176 -21.45 15.37 3.96
N SER A 177 -20.11 15.33 3.93
CA SER A 177 -19.31 16.53 4.15
C SER A 177 -18.45 16.95 2.95
N TYR A 178 -18.18 16.05 1.97
CA TYR A 178 -17.33 16.39 0.84
C TYR A 178 -18.08 17.22 -0.23
N ARG A 179 -17.38 18.19 -0.78
CA ARG A 179 -17.77 18.96 -1.98
C ARG A 179 -16.59 19.08 -2.92
N ASP A 180 -16.85 19.10 -4.23
CA ASP A 180 -15.80 19.26 -5.24
C ASP A 180 -15.11 20.62 -5.12
N GLY A 181 -13.80 20.60 -5.41
CA GLY A 181 -12.97 21.81 -5.40
C GLY A 181 -13.11 22.64 -6.68
N PRO A 182 -12.45 23.81 -6.71
CA PRO A 182 -12.56 24.75 -7.83
C PRO A 182 -11.81 24.29 -9.11
N PHE A 183 -10.99 23.24 -9.02
CA PHE A 183 -10.17 22.79 -10.16
C PHE A 183 -10.76 21.54 -10.79
N THR A 184 -11.05 21.63 -12.09
CA THR A 184 -11.55 20.50 -12.89
C THR A 184 -10.39 19.79 -13.58
N PHE A 185 -10.54 18.48 -13.85
CA PHE A 185 -9.64 17.69 -14.66
C PHE A 185 -10.26 17.35 -16.01
N SER A 186 -9.43 17.36 -17.06
CA SER A 186 -9.83 16.85 -18.36
C SER A 186 -10.04 15.33 -18.28
N ARG A 187 -11.09 14.85 -18.87
CA ARG A 187 -11.38 13.43 -19.01
C ARG A 187 -10.47 12.83 -20.08
N ALA A 188 -9.78 11.77 -19.76
CA ALA A 188 -9.00 10.99 -20.72
C ALA A 188 -9.45 9.52 -20.63
N PRO A 189 -10.32 9.06 -21.55
CA PRO A 189 -10.81 7.69 -21.55
C PRO A 189 -9.64 6.72 -21.80
N PHE A 190 -9.72 5.53 -21.20
CA PHE A 190 -8.78 4.44 -21.45
C PHE A 190 -8.75 4.06 -22.93
N SER A 191 -7.57 3.84 -23.50
CA SER A 191 -7.37 3.41 -24.88
C SER A 191 -6.26 2.36 -25.01
N TRP A 192 -6.56 1.26 -25.67
CA TRP A 192 -5.57 0.21 -25.97
C TRP A 192 -4.38 0.70 -26.80
N GLY A 193 -4.61 1.66 -27.72
CA GLY A 193 -3.55 2.29 -28.50
C GLY A 193 -2.56 3.05 -27.62
N LEU A 194 -3.01 3.68 -26.56
CA LEU A 194 -2.17 4.37 -25.60
C LEU A 194 -1.32 3.40 -24.77
N LEU A 195 -1.80 2.20 -24.50
CA LEU A 195 -1.04 1.18 -23.77
C LEU A 195 0.26 0.81 -24.52
N THR A 196 0.17 0.55 -25.82
CA THR A 196 1.36 0.27 -26.64
C THR A 196 2.34 1.43 -26.63
N ARG A 197 1.85 2.67 -26.66
CA ARG A 197 2.67 3.88 -26.59
C ARG A 197 3.39 4.02 -25.25
N VAL A 198 2.71 3.75 -24.14
CA VAL A 198 3.28 3.72 -22.79
C VAL A 198 4.42 2.71 -22.71
N VAL A 199 4.18 1.47 -23.15
CA VAL A 199 5.17 0.39 -23.09
C VAL A 199 6.39 0.68 -23.99
N ARG A 200 6.21 1.35 -25.12
CA ARG A 200 7.31 1.72 -26.03
C ARG A 200 8.07 2.96 -25.54
N HIS A 201 7.44 3.86 -24.78
CA HIS A 201 8.09 5.08 -24.32
C HIS A 201 9.13 4.77 -23.22
N ARG A 202 10.42 5.00 -23.54
CA ARG A 202 11.57 4.57 -22.71
C ARG A 202 11.54 5.14 -21.29
N GLU A 203 11.28 6.44 -21.14
CA GLU A 203 11.29 7.11 -19.84
C GLU A 203 10.13 6.60 -18.96
N THR A 204 8.93 6.47 -19.52
CA THR A 204 7.75 5.93 -18.80
C THR A 204 7.99 4.50 -18.35
N ARG A 205 8.56 3.65 -19.23
CA ARG A 205 8.90 2.28 -18.88
C ARG A 205 9.91 2.20 -17.73
N LEU A 206 10.95 3.04 -17.73
CA LEU A 206 11.94 3.07 -16.64
C LEU A 206 11.33 3.52 -15.31
N ALA A 207 10.42 4.52 -15.34
CA ALA A 207 9.70 4.95 -14.14
C ALA A 207 8.79 3.82 -13.60
N ILE A 208 8.06 3.12 -14.47
CA ILE A 208 7.23 1.96 -14.09
C ILE A 208 8.10 0.83 -13.53
N LEU A 209 9.24 0.51 -14.14
CA LEU A 209 10.16 -0.50 -13.63
C LEU A 209 10.71 -0.15 -12.25
N GLY A 210 10.98 1.13 -11.98
CA GLY A 210 11.32 1.60 -10.64
C GLY A 210 10.22 1.30 -9.62
N TYR A 211 8.97 1.62 -9.99
CA TYR A 211 7.80 1.31 -9.15
C TYR A 211 7.62 -0.20 -8.92
N LEU A 212 7.87 -1.03 -9.91
CA LEU A 212 7.78 -2.48 -9.73
C LEU A 212 8.82 -2.99 -8.72
N GLY A 213 10.03 -2.40 -8.70
CA GLY A 213 11.03 -2.69 -7.67
C GLY A 213 10.54 -2.35 -6.26
N HIS A 214 9.91 -1.19 -6.08
CA HIS A 214 9.26 -0.80 -4.82
C HIS A 214 8.13 -1.78 -4.42
N MET A 215 7.25 -2.13 -5.35
CA MET A 215 6.11 -3.02 -5.09
C MET A 215 6.53 -4.45 -4.76
N TRP A 216 7.68 -4.92 -5.26
CA TRP A 216 8.24 -6.21 -4.90
C TRP A 216 8.47 -6.37 -3.40
N GLU A 217 8.87 -5.31 -2.74
CA GLU A 217 9.18 -5.28 -1.31
C GLU A 217 7.96 -4.94 -0.44
N LEU A 218 7.21 -3.89 -0.79
CA LEU A 218 6.26 -3.20 0.06
C LEU A 218 5.22 -4.11 0.70
N TYR A 219 4.41 -4.79 -0.10
CA TYR A 219 3.28 -5.55 0.43
C TYR A 219 3.69 -6.88 1.07
N ALA A 220 4.80 -7.46 0.65
CA ALA A 220 5.37 -8.61 1.34
C ALA A 220 5.86 -8.24 2.74
N MET A 221 6.54 -7.09 2.89
CA MET A 221 6.91 -6.52 4.19
C MET A 221 5.67 -6.30 5.07
N TRP A 222 4.66 -5.60 4.59
CA TRP A 222 3.45 -5.32 5.36
C TRP A 222 2.68 -6.57 5.77
N THR A 223 2.66 -7.59 4.93
CA THR A 223 1.95 -8.84 5.21
C THR A 223 2.68 -9.69 6.25
N TRP A 224 4.01 -9.76 6.18
CA TRP A 224 4.77 -10.76 6.91
C TRP A 224 5.59 -10.23 8.09
N VAL A 225 5.83 -8.92 8.20
CA VAL A 225 6.51 -8.34 9.39
C VAL A 225 5.74 -8.61 10.68
N PRO A 226 4.39 -8.56 10.74
CA PRO A 226 3.68 -8.93 11.95
C PRO A 226 3.93 -10.39 12.40
N ALA A 227 3.87 -11.34 11.46
CA ALA A 227 4.17 -12.74 11.75
C ALA A 227 5.63 -12.95 12.15
N PHE A 228 6.56 -12.25 11.51
CA PHE A 228 7.97 -12.25 11.87
C PHE A 228 8.23 -11.71 13.29
N LEU A 229 7.59 -10.61 13.66
CA LEU A 229 7.70 -10.03 15.01
C LEU A 229 7.19 -11.00 16.08
N LEU A 230 6.05 -11.65 15.82
CA LEU A 230 5.49 -12.66 16.71
C LEU A 230 6.44 -13.86 16.86
N ALA A 231 6.85 -14.46 15.76
CA ALA A 231 7.77 -15.61 15.77
C ALA A 231 9.13 -15.26 16.41
N SER A 232 9.63 -14.03 16.19
CA SER A 232 10.87 -13.57 16.79
C SER A 232 10.73 -13.38 18.30
N ALA A 233 9.59 -12.87 18.79
CA ALA A 233 9.31 -12.75 20.22
C ALA A 233 9.24 -14.12 20.91
N GLU A 234 8.61 -15.11 20.27
CA GLU A 234 8.56 -16.50 20.75
C GLU A 234 9.97 -17.13 20.81
N ALA A 235 10.76 -16.94 19.76
CA ALA A 235 12.15 -17.44 19.71
C ALA A 235 13.03 -16.79 20.79
N ALA A 236 12.86 -15.49 21.07
CA ALA A 236 13.57 -14.77 22.12
C ALA A 236 13.18 -15.31 23.52
N ALA A 237 11.88 -15.58 23.74
CA ALA A 237 11.38 -16.20 24.96
C ALA A 237 12.01 -17.58 25.21
N GLY A 238 12.11 -18.42 24.17
CA GLY A 238 12.76 -19.73 24.23
C GLY A 238 14.27 -19.66 24.56
N ARG A 239 14.91 -18.51 24.34
CA ARG A 239 16.31 -18.23 24.71
C ARG A 239 16.46 -17.55 26.09
N GLY A 240 15.36 -17.33 26.82
CA GLY A 240 15.38 -16.65 28.11
C GLY A 240 15.57 -15.13 28.06
N ILE A 241 15.43 -14.51 26.88
CA ILE A 241 15.57 -13.04 26.70
C ILE A 241 14.30 -12.30 27.14
N GLY A 242 13.22 -13.02 27.43
CA GLY A 242 11.91 -12.48 27.79
C GLY A 242 11.02 -12.32 26.55
N SER A 243 9.71 -12.43 26.78
CA SER A 243 8.69 -12.22 25.75
C SER A 243 7.88 -10.96 26.05
N PRO A 244 7.72 -10.06 25.08
CA PRO A 244 6.79 -8.95 25.24
C PRO A 244 5.34 -9.48 25.31
N PRO A 245 4.42 -8.77 25.99
CA PRO A 245 3.01 -9.06 25.87
C PRO A 245 2.54 -9.04 24.41
N ALA A 246 1.58 -9.89 24.04
CA ALA A 246 1.06 -9.97 22.68
C ALA A 246 0.58 -8.61 22.17
N SER A 247 -0.05 -7.79 23.01
CA SER A 247 -0.48 -6.44 22.67
C SER A 247 0.66 -5.52 22.22
N LEU A 248 1.88 -5.68 22.78
CA LEU A 248 3.04 -4.91 22.31
C LEU A 248 3.54 -5.38 20.95
N VAL A 249 3.42 -6.67 20.63
CA VAL A 249 3.73 -7.20 19.28
C VAL A 249 2.77 -6.61 18.24
N GLU A 250 1.49 -6.50 18.60
CA GLU A 250 0.48 -5.87 17.74
C GLU A 250 0.72 -4.36 17.56
N VAL A 251 1.08 -3.64 18.62
CA VAL A 251 1.48 -2.22 18.54
C VAL A 251 2.73 -2.04 17.67
N ALA A 252 3.70 -2.93 17.79
CA ALA A 252 4.90 -2.89 16.95
C ALA A 252 4.58 -3.15 15.48
N SER A 253 3.66 -4.09 15.20
CA SER A 253 3.15 -4.40 13.87
C SER A 253 2.39 -3.22 13.27
N PHE A 254 1.51 -2.59 14.06
CA PHE A 254 0.86 -1.33 13.69
C PHE A 254 1.91 -0.29 13.34
N GLY A 255 2.89 -0.07 14.21
CA GLY A 255 3.93 0.95 14.02
C GLY A 255 4.79 0.69 12.80
N ALA A 256 5.13 -0.57 12.49
CA ALA A 256 5.91 -0.94 11.31
C ALA A 256 5.20 -0.56 9.99
N ILE A 257 3.88 -0.65 9.95
CA ILE A 257 3.09 -0.23 8.77
C ILE A 257 2.80 1.27 8.84
N ALA A 258 2.32 1.78 9.98
CA ALA A 258 1.88 3.16 10.15
C ALA A 258 3.03 4.19 10.02
N ALA A 259 4.28 3.82 10.34
CA ALA A 259 5.46 4.64 10.12
C ALA A 259 5.59 5.08 8.66
N GLY A 260 5.14 4.26 7.72
CA GLY A 260 5.06 4.60 6.30
C GLY A 260 4.16 5.80 6.00
N GLY A 261 3.16 6.07 6.85
CA GLY A 261 2.34 7.27 6.75
C GLY A 261 3.16 8.55 6.94
N LEU A 262 4.05 8.58 7.92
CA LEU A 262 5.01 9.65 8.12
C LEU A 262 6.03 9.69 6.98
N GLY A 263 6.46 8.52 6.50
CA GLY A 263 7.34 8.38 5.34
C GLY A 263 6.76 9.03 4.08
N CYS A 264 5.47 8.84 3.79
CA CYS A 264 4.79 9.48 2.65
C CYS A 264 4.80 11.02 2.73
N VAL A 265 4.51 11.58 3.91
CA VAL A 265 4.50 13.03 4.12
C VAL A 265 5.92 13.60 3.97
N TRP A 266 6.89 12.99 4.65
CA TRP A 266 8.30 13.35 4.56
C TRP A 266 8.82 13.20 3.13
N GLY A 267 8.50 12.11 2.45
CA GLY A 267 8.90 11.82 1.07
C GLY A 267 8.40 12.87 0.09
N GLY A 268 7.15 13.34 0.25
CA GLY A 268 6.61 14.44 -0.53
C GLY A 268 7.40 15.74 -0.33
N TRP A 269 7.70 16.08 0.92
CA TRP A 269 8.46 17.26 1.29
C TRP A 269 9.93 17.17 0.84
N ALA A 270 10.57 16.02 1.00
CA ALA A 270 11.96 15.81 0.63
C ALA A 270 12.15 15.81 -0.89
N ALA A 271 11.21 15.19 -1.65
CA ALA A 271 11.25 15.16 -3.10
C ALA A 271 11.25 16.55 -3.74
N ASP A 272 10.54 17.50 -3.15
CA ASP A 272 10.50 18.88 -3.63
C ASP A 272 11.86 19.60 -3.43
N ARG A 273 12.75 19.10 -2.53
CA ARG A 273 14.07 19.69 -2.21
C ARG A 273 15.23 19.01 -2.93
N ILE A 274 15.28 17.68 -2.85
CA ILE A 274 16.42 16.91 -3.37
C ILE A 274 16.16 16.31 -4.75
N GLY A 275 14.92 16.41 -5.24
CA GLY A 275 14.44 15.81 -6.49
C GLY A 275 13.91 14.39 -6.29
N ARG A 276 12.91 14.02 -7.09
CA ARG A 276 12.18 12.74 -6.96
C ARG A 276 13.06 11.53 -7.14
N GLU A 277 13.93 11.53 -8.16
CA GLU A 277 14.81 10.39 -8.47
C GLU A 277 15.79 10.10 -7.33
N ARG A 278 16.35 11.16 -6.71
CA ARG A 278 17.25 11.00 -5.56
C ARG A 278 16.53 10.50 -4.33
N LEU A 279 15.33 11.04 -4.05
CA LEU A 279 14.52 10.57 -2.94
C LEU A 279 14.16 9.08 -3.08
N VAL A 280 13.66 8.69 -4.25
CA VAL A 280 13.26 7.30 -4.53
C VAL A 280 14.46 6.36 -4.35
N ASN A 281 15.63 6.72 -4.88
CA ASN A 281 16.85 5.91 -4.71
C ASN A 281 17.28 5.84 -3.23
N LEU A 282 17.18 6.94 -2.47
CA LEU A 282 17.49 6.95 -1.03
C LEU A 282 16.53 6.03 -0.27
N ALA A 283 15.22 6.18 -0.50
CA ALA A 283 14.20 5.38 0.18
C ALA A 283 14.39 3.88 -0.09
N MET A 284 14.54 3.49 -1.35
CA MET A 284 14.80 2.10 -1.73
C MET A 284 16.16 1.58 -1.21
N THR A 285 17.19 2.42 -1.10
CA THR A 285 18.48 1.99 -0.53
C THR A 285 18.33 1.67 0.95
N VAL A 286 17.63 2.50 1.70
CA VAL A 286 17.42 2.26 3.14
C VAL A 286 16.47 1.08 3.36
N SER A 287 15.34 1.01 2.65
CA SER A 287 14.39 -0.09 2.80
C SER A 287 14.98 -1.44 2.40
N GLY A 288 15.67 -1.51 1.26
CA GLY A 288 16.38 -2.72 0.83
C GLY A 288 17.51 -3.11 1.80
N GLY A 289 18.20 -2.13 2.38
CA GLY A 289 19.16 -2.38 3.47
C GLY A 289 18.50 -2.98 4.71
N CYS A 290 17.34 -2.48 5.11
CA CYS A 290 16.56 -3.05 6.21
C CYS A 290 16.12 -4.49 5.91
N SER A 291 15.65 -4.77 4.69
CA SER A 291 15.23 -6.13 4.29
C SER A 291 16.39 -7.14 4.33
N LEU A 292 17.61 -6.70 4.01
CA LEU A 292 18.82 -7.52 4.13
C LEU A 292 19.21 -7.79 5.59
N LEU A 293 18.96 -6.84 6.49
CA LEU A 293 19.51 -6.88 7.85
C LEU A 293 18.52 -7.45 8.88
N VAL A 294 17.21 -7.24 8.71
CA VAL A 294 16.20 -7.52 9.75
C VAL A 294 16.21 -8.98 10.19
N GLY A 295 16.44 -9.91 9.28
CA GLY A 295 16.46 -11.34 9.56
C GLY A 295 17.58 -11.75 10.54
N PHE A 296 18.73 -11.10 10.51
CA PHE A 296 19.84 -11.39 11.43
C PHE A 296 19.52 -11.08 12.89
N PHE A 297 18.52 -10.24 13.13
CA PHE A 297 18.02 -9.91 14.48
C PHE A 297 16.87 -10.81 14.94
N PHE A 298 16.54 -11.87 14.20
CA PHE A 298 15.52 -12.84 14.59
C PHE A 298 15.85 -13.51 15.92
N GLY A 299 14.91 -13.47 16.85
CA GLY A 299 15.09 -14.01 18.22
C GLY A 299 16.01 -13.17 19.11
N TRP A 300 16.35 -11.93 18.71
CA TRP A 300 16.99 -10.94 19.57
C TRP A 300 15.96 -10.19 20.42
N SER A 301 16.46 -9.26 21.24
CA SER A 301 15.59 -8.40 22.04
C SER A 301 14.59 -7.67 21.14
N PHE A 302 13.30 -7.74 21.53
CA PHE A 302 12.20 -7.04 20.88
C PHE A 302 12.47 -5.54 20.68
N TRP A 303 13.12 -4.90 21.66
CA TRP A 303 13.43 -3.47 21.64
C TRP A 303 14.51 -3.07 20.61
N VAL A 304 15.29 -4.02 20.08
CA VAL A 304 16.21 -3.79 18.97
C VAL A 304 15.47 -3.96 17.63
N LEU A 305 14.60 -4.95 17.57
CA LEU A 305 13.90 -5.32 16.34
C LEU A 305 12.83 -4.30 15.93
N VAL A 306 12.08 -3.78 16.91
CA VAL A 306 10.99 -2.83 16.66
C VAL A 306 11.46 -1.55 15.97
N PRO A 307 12.48 -0.81 16.45
CA PRO A 307 12.97 0.37 15.73
C PRO A 307 13.42 0.07 14.30
N LEU A 308 14.07 -1.08 14.06
CA LEU A 308 14.51 -1.47 12.74
C LEU A 308 13.33 -1.69 11.79
N THR A 309 12.28 -2.38 12.25
CA THR A 309 11.06 -2.60 11.45
C THR A 309 10.29 -1.29 11.20
N TRP A 310 10.32 -0.33 12.14
CA TRP A 310 9.69 0.99 11.95
C TRP A 310 10.48 1.87 10.97
N ILE A 311 11.81 1.83 11.01
CA ILE A 311 12.66 2.48 10.01
C ILE A 311 12.37 1.89 8.63
N TRP A 312 12.31 0.56 8.54
CA TRP A 312 11.94 -0.11 7.30
C TRP A 312 10.57 0.34 6.80
N GLY A 313 9.55 0.29 7.68
CA GLY A 313 8.18 0.74 7.35
C GLY A 313 8.09 2.18 6.90
N PHE A 314 8.89 3.08 7.48
CA PHE A 314 8.97 4.47 7.07
C PHE A 314 9.52 4.59 5.64
N PHE A 315 10.66 3.98 5.35
CA PHE A 315 11.35 4.16 4.08
C PHE A 315 10.73 3.34 2.94
N VAL A 316 10.16 2.18 3.21
CA VAL A 316 9.51 1.34 2.18
C VAL A 316 8.30 2.01 1.52
N VAL A 317 7.74 3.07 2.13
CA VAL A 317 6.57 3.80 1.60
C VAL A 317 6.93 5.25 1.22
N ALA A 318 8.06 5.78 1.68
CA ALA A 318 8.43 7.19 1.49
C ALA A 318 8.50 7.60 0.00
N ASP A 319 8.79 6.67 -0.88
CA ASP A 319 8.88 6.86 -2.33
C ASP A 319 7.56 6.59 -3.09
N SER A 320 6.58 5.97 -2.45
CA SER A 320 5.36 5.44 -3.09
C SER A 320 4.61 6.49 -3.94
N ALA A 321 4.36 7.68 -3.37
CA ALA A 321 3.70 8.77 -4.10
C ALA A 321 4.59 9.36 -5.23
N GLN A 322 5.92 9.24 -5.10
CA GLN A 322 6.87 9.83 -6.04
C GLN A 322 6.93 9.05 -7.36
N PHE A 323 6.68 7.75 -7.35
CA PHE A 323 6.59 6.96 -8.58
C PHE A 323 5.43 7.41 -9.47
N SER A 324 4.25 7.64 -8.90
CA SER A 324 3.11 8.16 -9.65
C SER A 324 3.40 9.57 -10.19
N ALA A 325 4.08 10.41 -9.41
CA ALA A 325 4.52 11.72 -9.86
C ALA A 325 5.55 11.62 -11.00
N LEU A 326 6.56 10.73 -10.90
CA LEU A 326 7.55 10.49 -11.96
C LEU A 326 6.87 10.05 -13.27
N VAL A 327 5.95 9.08 -13.20
CA VAL A 327 5.21 8.64 -14.39
C VAL A 327 4.42 9.80 -14.99
N THR A 328 3.78 10.63 -14.18
CA THR A 328 3.04 11.81 -14.67
C THR A 328 3.97 12.83 -15.36
N GLU A 329 5.22 12.95 -14.91
CA GLU A 329 6.21 13.88 -15.51
C GLU A 329 6.81 13.36 -16.82
N VAL A 330 6.96 12.04 -16.96
CA VAL A 330 7.69 11.47 -18.10
C VAL A 330 6.79 10.84 -19.17
N ALA A 331 5.55 10.49 -18.84
CA ALA A 331 4.63 9.90 -19.80
C ALA A 331 4.12 10.94 -20.81
N PRO A 332 3.83 10.54 -22.06
CA PRO A 332 3.09 11.39 -22.98
C PRO A 332 1.78 11.87 -22.35
N GLN A 333 1.46 13.16 -22.48
CA GLN A 333 0.34 13.78 -21.76
C GLN A 333 -1.00 13.05 -21.94
N GLU A 334 -1.28 12.61 -23.17
CA GLU A 334 -2.49 11.87 -23.50
C GLU A 334 -2.51 10.44 -22.93
N ALA A 335 -1.38 9.89 -22.52
CA ALA A 335 -1.23 8.52 -22.03
C ALA A 335 -1.00 8.43 -20.51
N VAL A 336 -0.96 9.55 -19.79
CA VAL A 336 -0.67 9.57 -18.32
C VAL A 336 -1.64 8.68 -17.55
N GLY A 337 -2.94 8.77 -17.79
CA GLY A 337 -3.94 7.94 -17.11
C GLY A 337 -3.73 6.45 -17.35
N THR A 338 -3.48 6.07 -18.61
CA THR A 338 -3.18 4.68 -18.99
C THR A 338 -1.87 4.19 -18.35
N ALA A 339 -0.84 5.03 -18.28
CA ALA A 339 0.44 4.70 -17.67
C ALA A 339 0.31 4.46 -16.16
N LEU A 340 -0.45 5.30 -15.46
CA LEU A 340 -0.71 5.14 -14.01
C LEU A 340 -1.54 3.88 -13.72
N THR A 341 -2.55 3.60 -14.53
CA THR A 341 -3.35 2.36 -14.41
C THR A 341 -2.49 1.12 -14.62
N LEU A 342 -1.68 1.10 -15.68
CA LEU A 342 -0.75 0.01 -15.97
C LEU A 342 0.25 -0.19 -14.82
N GLN A 343 0.89 0.89 -14.36
CA GLN A 343 1.82 0.89 -13.24
C GLN A 343 1.18 0.24 -12.01
N THR A 344 0.01 0.71 -11.62
CA THR A 344 -0.68 0.25 -10.41
C THR A 344 -1.10 -1.21 -10.55
N SER A 345 -1.75 -1.58 -11.66
CA SER A 345 -2.25 -2.95 -11.87
C SER A 345 -1.11 -3.97 -11.90
N VAL A 346 -0.05 -3.72 -12.66
CA VAL A 346 1.11 -4.63 -12.74
C VAL A 346 1.85 -4.69 -11.41
N GLY A 347 1.98 -3.54 -10.71
CA GLY A 347 2.59 -3.50 -9.40
C GLY A 347 1.85 -4.37 -8.37
N PHE A 348 0.53 -4.24 -8.27
CA PHE A 348 -0.26 -5.09 -7.37
C PHE A 348 -0.22 -6.57 -7.75
N LEU A 349 -0.26 -6.92 -9.04
CA LEU A 349 -0.08 -8.31 -9.47
C LEU A 349 1.30 -8.87 -9.07
N LEU A 350 2.35 -8.06 -9.18
CA LEU A 350 3.70 -8.45 -8.79
C LEU A 350 3.80 -8.73 -7.27
N THR A 351 3.09 -7.98 -6.44
CA THR A 351 3.11 -8.20 -4.98
C THR A 351 2.58 -9.58 -4.59
N MET A 352 1.70 -10.18 -5.39
CA MET A 352 1.19 -11.52 -5.13
C MET A 352 2.31 -12.56 -5.16
N VAL A 353 3.29 -12.38 -6.04
CA VAL A 353 4.46 -13.28 -6.14
C VAL A 353 5.27 -13.26 -4.85
N THR A 354 5.54 -12.07 -4.31
CA THR A 354 6.35 -11.93 -3.10
C THR A 354 5.60 -12.31 -1.82
N ILE A 355 4.30 -12.01 -1.75
CA ILE A 355 3.46 -12.43 -0.62
C ILE A 355 3.37 -13.94 -0.55
N GLN A 356 3.15 -14.62 -1.68
CA GLN A 356 3.05 -16.09 -1.71
C GLN A 356 4.42 -16.78 -1.68
N GLY A 357 5.47 -16.14 -2.18
CA GLY A 357 6.83 -16.70 -2.18
C GLY A 357 7.49 -16.68 -0.81
N LEU A 358 7.19 -15.67 0.03
CA LEU A 358 7.88 -15.51 1.31
C LEU A 358 7.65 -16.67 2.29
N PRO A 359 6.42 -17.21 2.48
CA PRO A 359 6.22 -18.40 3.31
C PRO A 359 7.04 -19.60 2.85
N ILE A 360 7.09 -19.87 1.55
CA ILE A 360 7.87 -20.97 0.97
C ILE A 360 9.35 -20.82 1.31
N ILE A 361 9.87 -19.59 1.19
CA ILE A 361 11.27 -19.30 1.54
C ILE A 361 11.47 -19.46 3.06
N THR A 362 10.52 -18.96 3.87
CA THR A 362 10.60 -19.06 5.34
C THR A 362 10.59 -20.52 5.81
N GLU A 363 9.79 -21.38 5.20
CA GLU A 363 9.77 -22.81 5.48
C GLU A 363 11.09 -23.49 5.09
N ALA A 364 11.70 -23.09 3.97
CA ALA A 364 12.92 -23.69 3.45
C ALA A 364 14.19 -23.26 4.20
N VAL A 365 14.32 -21.96 4.56
CA VAL A 365 15.57 -21.37 5.08
C VAL A 365 15.40 -20.59 6.39
N GLY A 366 14.19 -20.54 6.94
CA GLY A 366 13.87 -19.81 8.17
C GLY A 366 13.77 -18.30 8.00
N TRP A 367 13.29 -17.63 9.04
CA TRP A 367 13.08 -16.18 9.04
C TRP A 367 14.36 -15.36 8.84
N VAL A 368 15.52 -15.90 9.25
CA VAL A 368 16.81 -15.20 9.09
C VAL A 368 17.10 -14.86 7.63
N TRP A 369 16.73 -15.75 6.71
CA TRP A 369 17.04 -15.64 5.29
C TRP A 369 15.83 -15.34 4.41
N ALA A 370 14.63 -15.20 5.00
CA ALA A 370 13.40 -14.98 4.23
C ALA A 370 13.35 -13.60 3.57
N PHE A 371 13.64 -12.54 4.32
CA PHE A 371 13.49 -11.17 3.84
C PHE A 371 14.57 -10.67 2.85
N PRO A 372 15.81 -11.15 2.83
CA PRO A 372 16.82 -10.72 1.86
C PRO A 372 16.38 -10.81 0.39
N VAL A 373 15.46 -11.72 0.04
CA VAL A 373 14.90 -11.81 -1.32
C VAL A 373 14.15 -10.54 -1.72
N LEU A 374 13.60 -9.81 -0.74
CA LEU A 374 12.87 -8.57 -0.99
C LEU A 374 13.80 -7.44 -1.45
N ALA A 375 15.09 -7.46 -1.08
CA ALA A 375 16.08 -6.48 -1.52
C ALA A 375 16.32 -6.50 -3.04
N LEU A 376 15.97 -7.60 -3.73
CA LEU A 376 16.07 -7.66 -5.19
C LEU A 376 15.23 -6.58 -5.87
N GLY A 377 14.05 -6.26 -5.30
CA GLY A 377 13.18 -5.20 -5.80
C GLY A 377 13.86 -3.82 -5.77
N PRO A 378 14.27 -3.32 -4.60
CA PRO A 378 15.05 -2.08 -4.47
C PRO A 378 16.29 -2.02 -5.38
N VAL A 379 17.09 -3.09 -5.46
CA VAL A 379 18.27 -3.13 -6.34
C VAL A 379 17.88 -2.92 -7.80
N PHE A 380 16.86 -3.63 -8.28
CA PHE A 380 16.37 -3.49 -9.64
C PHE A 380 15.74 -2.10 -9.87
N GLY A 381 14.93 -1.63 -8.93
CA GLY A 381 14.26 -0.33 -8.98
C GLY A 381 15.25 0.84 -9.02
N ILE A 382 16.27 0.84 -8.17
CA ILE A 382 17.35 1.84 -8.18
C ILE A 382 18.04 1.84 -9.55
N GLY A 383 18.37 0.67 -10.09
CA GLY A 383 18.98 0.56 -11.42
C GLY A 383 18.11 1.19 -12.53
N ALA A 384 16.79 1.02 -12.46
CA ALA A 384 15.86 1.61 -13.40
C ALA A 384 15.80 3.15 -13.28
N ILE A 385 15.72 3.68 -12.05
CA ILE A 385 15.66 5.13 -11.80
C ILE A 385 16.97 5.82 -12.12
N LEU A 386 18.12 5.21 -11.84
CA LEU A 386 19.43 5.76 -12.26
C LEU A 386 19.54 5.84 -13.78
N ARG A 387 19.02 4.83 -14.50
CA ARG A 387 18.95 4.87 -15.98
C ARG A 387 18.00 5.96 -16.46
N LEU A 388 16.87 6.17 -15.79
CA LEU A 388 15.93 7.24 -16.10
C LEU A 388 16.62 8.61 -16.00
N GLY A 389 17.32 8.85 -14.89
CA GLY A 389 18.07 10.11 -14.67
C GLY A 389 19.08 10.38 -15.78
N ARG A 390 19.86 9.36 -16.18
CA ARG A 390 20.83 9.49 -17.31
C ARG A 390 20.14 9.85 -18.64
N VAL A 391 18.99 9.23 -18.94
CA VAL A 391 18.25 9.53 -20.17
C VAL A 391 17.74 10.97 -20.17
N ARG A 392 17.23 11.44 -19.02
CA ARG A 392 16.72 12.82 -18.88
C ARG A 392 17.85 13.86 -18.99
N THR A 393 19.01 13.58 -18.40
CA THR A 393 20.18 14.48 -18.51
C THR A 393 20.66 14.54 -19.95
N ALA A 394 20.89 13.40 -20.61
CA ALA A 394 21.33 13.35 -22.00
C ALA A 394 20.39 14.12 -22.96
N ARG A 395 19.07 14.10 -22.69
CA ARG A 395 18.08 14.86 -23.48
C ARG A 395 18.16 16.35 -23.24
N ARG A 396 18.51 16.79 -22.02
CA ARG A 396 18.70 18.22 -21.70
C ARG A 396 19.97 18.78 -22.34
N ASP A 397 21.01 17.97 -22.40
CA ASP A 397 22.32 18.35 -22.92
C ASP A 397 22.42 18.23 -24.45
N SER A 398 21.46 17.56 -25.11
CA SER A 398 21.36 17.54 -26.56
C SER A 398 20.95 18.91 -27.06
N PRO A 399 21.73 19.59 -27.94
CA PRO A 399 21.33 20.86 -28.55
C PRO A 399 19.99 20.63 -29.23
N GLN A 400 18.97 21.41 -28.85
CA GLN A 400 17.72 21.44 -29.62
C GLN A 400 18.12 21.86 -31.02
N GLY A 401 17.99 20.93 -31.96
CA GLY A 401 18.22 21.23 -33.37
C GLY A 401 17.36 22.41 -33.77
N VAL A 402 18.03 23.42 -34.29
CA VAL A 402 17.51 24.62 -34.92
C VAL A 402 16.53 24.23 -36.04
#